data_7df9a5f0723da0fa7b0e2a5d15e483a7
#
_entry.id   7df9a5f0723da0fa7b0e2a5d15e483a7
#
_cell.length_a   1.000
_cell.length_b   1.000
_cell.length_c   1.000
_cell.angle_alpha   90.00
_cell.angle_beta   90.00
_cell.angle_gamma   90.00
#
_symmetry.space_group_name_H-M   'P 1'
#
loop_
_entity.id
_entity.type
_entity.pdbx_description
1 polymer ?
#
loop_
_entity_poly.entity_id
_entity_poly.type
_entity_poly.pdbx_seq_one_letter_code
_entity_poly.pdbx_strand_id
1 'polypeptide(L)'
;MNNLFRMRELIELINNADKAYFGEDKPIMTDKEYDALVEELTKIEKETGIHFKNSPIGKVGGEVKKGLEPVTHTKPMLSCNKTKDVREVVDFAKENDVVLSWKMDGLTLVLRYENGEFKKAITRGHDGIVGEDVTHTVKEMRNVPMHVPCKDSFEVRGEGVLSFEDFNTLSKLGEKSSHPRSVAAGAVRSFVADRGKLYHIDFIAFELIKEDEPETKMEQLKFLKENSFSVVEHILVE
;
A
#
# COMPACT_ATOMS: atom_id res chain seq x y z
N MET A 1 33.81 -15.02 0.13
CA MET A 1 32.55 -15.80 0.33
C MET A 1 31.89 -15.93 -1.04
N ASN A 2 31.34 -17.10 -1.40
CA ASN A 2 30.80 -17.29 -2.76
C ASN A 2 29.51 -16.46 -2.91
N ASN A 3 29.50 -15.46 -3.79
CA ASN A 3 28.34 -14.57 -4.01
C ASN A 3 27.04 -15.36 -4.26
N LEU A 4 27.11 -16.49 -4.95
CA LEU A 4 25.92 -17.33 -5.20
C LEU A 4 25.34 -17.96 -3.94
N PHE A 5 26.19 -18.34 -2.98
CA PHE A 5 25.73 -18.84 -1.69
C PHE A 5 25.06 -17.74 -0.88
N ARG A 6 25.68 -16.56 -0.82
CA ARG A 6 25.13 -15.39 -0.13
C ARG A 6 23.81 -14.92 -0.72
N MET A 7 23.67 -14.91 -2.06
CA MET A 7 22.42 -14.60 -2.73
C MET A 7 21.29 -15.54 -2.32
N ARG A 8 21.54 -16.86 -2.26
CA ARG A 8 20.51 -17.84 -1.85
C ARG A 8 20.07 -17.63 -0.41
N GLU A 9 21.01 -17.39 0.49
CA GLU A 9 20.74 -17.10 1.89
C GLU A 9 19.88 -15.82 2.03
N LEU A 10 20.24 -14.74 1.33
CA LEU A 10 19.49 -13.48 1.33
C LEU A 10 18.07 -13.67 0.78
N ILE A 11 17.93 -14.40 -0.33
CA ILE A 11 16.63 -14.72 -0.92
C ILE A 11 15.73 -15.47 0.07
N GLU A 12 16.28 -16.44 0.79
CA GLU A 12 15.53 -17.20 1.79
C GLU A 12 15.12 -16.33 2.97
N LEU A 13 16.03 -15.51 3.51
CA LEU A 13 15.74 -14.61 4.61
C LEU A 13 14.66 -13.58 4.26
N ILE A 14 14.77 -12.93 3.09
CA ILE A 14 13.82 -11.93 2.64
C ILE A 14 12.44 -12.57 2.36
N ASN A 15 12.40 -13.72 1.65
CA ASN A 15 11.13 -14.41 1.38
C ASN A 15 10.44 -14.89 2.67
N ASN A 16 11.18 -15.31 3.69
CA ASN A 16 10.62 -15.67 5.00
C ASN A 16 10.10 -14.44 5.73
N ALA A 17 10.82 -13.32 5.67
CA ALA A 17 10.36 -12.05 6.23
C ALA A 17 9.09 -11.56 5.54
N ASP A 18 9.03 -11.62 4.20
CA ASP A 18 7.85 -11.29 3.41
C ASP A 18 6.64 -12.15 3.81
N LYS A 19 6.84 -13.45 3.92
CA LYS A 19 5.77 -14.37 4.33
C LYS A 19 5.25 -14.04 5.73
N ALA A 20 6.14 -13.81 6.69
CA ALA A 20 5.78 -13.46 8.06
C ALA A 20 5.06 -12.10 8.12
N TYR A 21 5.54 -11.12 7.38
CA TYR A 21 5.00 -9.78 7.34
C TYR A 21 3.66 -9.69 6.60
N PHE A 22 3.62 -10.20 5.35
CA PHE A 22 2.43 -10.08 4.48
C PHE A 22 1.44 -11.24 4.65
N GLY A 23 1.89 -12.43 5.03
CA GLY A 23 1.04 -13.62 5.16
C GLY A 23 0.50 -13.87 6.56
N GLU A 24 1.33 -13.64 7.59
CA GLU A 24 1.00 -13.97 8.98
C GLU A 24 0.79 -12.74 9.86
N ASP A 25 0.99 -11.52 9.33
CA ASP A 25 0.95 -10.23 10.06
C ASP A 25 1.86 -10.23 11.32
N LYS A 26 3.00 -10.96 11.25
CA LYS A 26 3.97 -11.11 12.33
C LYS A 26 5.38 -10.83 11.81
N PRO A 27 5.81 -9.55 11.77
CA PRO A 27 7.16 -9.23 11.34
C PRO A 27 8.21 -9.93 12.21
N ILE A 28 9.18 -10.59 11.55
CA ILE A 28 10.28 -11.31 12.21
C ILE A 28 11.58 -10.49 12.26
N MET A 29 11.59 -9.30 11.65
CA MET A 29 12.69 -8.35 11.66
C MET A 29 12.16 -6.93 11.53
N THR A 30 13.01 -5.95 11.82
CA THR A 30 12.68 -4.53 11.64
C THR A 30 12.75 -4.13 10.17
N ASP A 31 12.05 -3.06 9.77
CA ASP A 31 12.11 -2.51 8.42
C ASP A 31 13.55 -2.16 8.01
N LYS A 32 14.36 -1.66 8.95
CA LYS A 32 15.76 -1.33 8.70
C LYS A 32 16.62 -2.57 8.40
N GLU A 33 16.39 -3.67 9.10
CA GLU A 33 17.06 -4.95 8.84
C GLU A 33 16.63 -5.53 7.49
N TYR A 34 15.34 -5.48 7.19
CA TYR A 34 14.79 -5.91 5.91
C TYR A 34 15.37 -5.10 4.74
N ASP A 35 15.34 -3.77 4.82
CA ASP A 35 15.91 -2.89 3.78
C ASP A 35 17.40 -3.18 3.54
N ALA A 36 18.18 -3.45 4.60
CA ALA A 36 19.59 -3.80 4.47
C ALA A 36 19.82 -5.11 3.70
N LEU A 37 18.99 -6.14 3.94
CA LEU A 37 19.06 -7.41 3.21
C LEU A 37 18.69 -7.22 1.72
N VAL A 38 17.67 -6.42 1.44
CA VAL A 38 17.23 -6.09 0.07
C VAL A 38 18.31 -5.30 -0.67
N GLU A 39 18.93 -4.30 -0.03
CA GLU A 39 20.04 -3.52 -0.60
C GLU A 39 21.24 -4.44 -0.92
N GLU A 40 21.62 -5.34 0.00
CA GLU A 40 22.72 -6.29 -0.21
C GLU A 40 22.46 -7.23 -1.38
N LEU A 41 21.25 -7.82 -1.45
CA LEU A 41 20.90 -8.72 -2.55
C LEU A 41 20.88 -8.00 -3.89
N THR A 42 20.28 -6.81 -3.95
CA THR A 42 20.23 -5.97 -5.15
C THR A 42 21.63 -5.65 -5.67
N LYS A 43 22.56 -5.29 -4.76
CA LYS A 43 23.95 -5.02 -5.11
C LYS A 43 24.64 -6.26 -5.70
N ILE A 44 24.49 -7.43 -5.07
CA ILE A 44 25.12 -8.67 -5.55
C ILE A 44 24.53 -9.08 -6.90
N GLU A 45 23.22 -8.98 -7.11
CA GLU A 45 22.59 -9.26 -8.41
C GLU A 45 23.12 -8.34 -9.51
N LYS A 46 23.30 -7.04 -9.21
CA LYS A 46 23.85 -6.05 -10.14
C LYS A 46 25.31 -6.34 -10.47
N GLU A 47 26.13 -6.69 -9.47
CA GLU A 47 27.56 -6.99 -9.65
C GLU A 47 27.81 -8.31 -10.40
N THR A 48 26.97 -9.32 -10.18
CA THR A 48 27.15 -10.65 -10.78
C THR A 48 26.40 -10.82 -12.10
N GLY A 49 25.39 -10.00 -12.37
CA GLY A 49 24.48 -10.17 -13.50
C GLY A 49 23.57 -11.39 -13.38
N ILE A 50 23.56 -12.06 -12.22
CA ILE A 50 22.76 -13.27 -11.97
C ILE A 50 21.51 -12.90 -11.20
N HIS A 51 20.37 -13.35 -11.72
CA HIS A 51 19.06 -13.17 -11.08
C HIS A 51 18.39 -14.53 -10.92
N PHE A 52 18.11 -14.94 -9.68
CA PHE A 52 17.41 -16.20 -9.42
C PHE A 52 15.90 -16.03 -9.64
N LYS A 53 15.24 -17.07 -10.19
CA LYS A 53 13.79 -17.06 -10.44
C LYS A 53 12.94 -16.76 -9.18
N ASN A 54 13.44 -17.16 -8.02
CA ASN A 54 12.80 -16.95 -6.71
C ASN A 54 13.33 -15.71 -5.96
N SER A 55 14.11 -14.84 -6.63
CA SER A 55 14.57 -13.58 -6.04
C SER A 55 13.38 -12.69 -5.69
N PRO A 56 13.36 -12.09 -4.49
CA PRO A 56 12.36 -11.11 -4.09
C PRO A 56 12.56 -9.73 -4.73
N ILE A 57 13.73 -9.49 -5.35
CA ILE A 57 14.03 -8.20 -5.99
C ILE A 57 13.09 -7.99 -7.16
N GLY A 58 12.37 -6.85 -7.14
CA GLY A 58 11.34 -6.54 -8.13
C GLY A 58 9.97 -7.17 -7.84
N LYS A 59 9.86 -7.96 -6.76
CA LYS A 59 8.60 -8.45 -6.24
C LYS A 59 8.25 -7.66 -4.97
N VAL A 60 6.98 -7.32 -4.79
CA VAL A 60 6.46 -6.72 -3.55
C VAL A 60 5.70 -7.80 -2.80
N GLY A 61 6.11 -8.11 -1.57
CA GLY A 61 5.76 -9.30 -0.81
C GLY A 61 4.28 -9.62 -0.58
N GLY A 62 3.98 -10.88 -0.37
CA GLY A 62 2.70 -11.45 0.09
C GLY A 62 1.91 -12.23 -0.96
N GLU A 63 1.70 -13.53 -0.72
CA GLU A 63 0.74 -14.34 -1.50
C GLU A 63 -0.71 -13.94 -1.15
N VAL A 64 -1.62 -14.07 -2.13
CA VAL A 64 -3.08 -13.94 -1.90
C VAL A 64 -3.50 -14.89 -0.78
N LYS A 65 -4.13 -14.38 0.26
CA LYS A 65 -4.59 -15.17 1.40
C LYS A 65 -5.62 -16.20 0.93
N LYS A 66 -5.38 -17.48 1.19
CA LYS A 66 -6.33 -18.53 0.79
C LYS A 66 -7.72 -18.25 1.36
N GLY A 67 -8.68 -17.97 0.46
CA GLY A 67 -10.09 -17.74 0.80
C GLY A 67 -10.60 -16.32 0.52
N LEU A 68 -9.74 -15.33 0.25
CA LEU A 68 -10.15 -14.07 -0.37
C LEU A 68 -10.09 -14.20 -1.89
N GLU A 69 -11.05 -13.59 -2.59
CA GLU A 69 -11.15 -13.69 -4.03
C GLU A 69 -10.08 -12.83 -4.71
N PRO A 70 -9.27 -13.38 -5.64
CA PRO A 70 -8.27 -12.59 -6.36
C PRO A 70 -8.96 -11.66 -7.37
N VAL A 71 -8.48 -10.41 -7.45
CA VAL A 71 -8.99 -9.40 -8.39
C VAL A 71 -7.83 -8.73 -9.10
N THR A 72 -7.89 -8.69 -10.43
CA THR A 72 -6.90 -7.99 -11.26
C THR A 72 -7.15 -6.48 -11.23
N HIS A 73 -6.08 -5.70 -11.08
CA HIS A 73 -6.13 -4.24 -11.17
C HIS A 73 -6.28 -3.77 -12.61
N THR A 74 -7.01 -2.67 -12.82
CA THR A 74 -7.16 -2.05 -14.16
C THR A 74 -5.85 -1.44 -14.65
N LYS A 75 -5.11 -0.81 -13.74
CA LYS A 75 -3.73 -0.33 -13.97
C LYS A 75 -2.80 -0.92 -12.90
N PRO A 76 -1.60 -1.42 -13.24
CA PRO A 76 -0.65 -1.93 -12.25
C PRO A 76 -0.34 -0.93 -11.15
N MET A 77 -0.21 -1.41 -9.92
CA MET A 77 0.16 -0.60 -8.75
C MET A 77 1.66 -0.72 -8.49
N LEU A 78 2.45 -0.03 -9.29
CA LEU A 78 3.91 -0.06 -9.18
C LEU A 78 4.40 0.63 -7.89
N SER A 79 5.60 0.28 -7.47
CA SER A 79 6.28 0.98 -6.37
C SER A 79 6.82 2.31 -6.84
N CYS A 80 6.74 3.33 -6.00
CA CYS A 80 7.43 4.59 -6.24
C CYS A 80 8.95 4.41 -6.15
N ASN A 81 9.69 5.19 -6.94
CA ASN A 81 11.13 5.29 -6.78
C ASN A 81 11.46 5.83 -5.38
N LYS A 82 12.59 5.36 -4.83
CA LYS A 82 13.07 5.79 -3.52
C LYS A 82 14.43 6.44 -3.69
N THR A 83 14.66 7.56 -3.03
CA THR A 83 16.00 8.18 -2.94
C THR A 83 16.25 8.76 -1.56
N LYS A 84 17.53 8.83 -1.18
CA LYS A 84 18.03 9.58 -0.02
C LYS A 84 18.88 10.77 -0.47
N ASP A 85 19.10 10.95 -1.78
CA ASP A 85 19.88 12.05 -2.35
C ASP A 85 18.97 13.22 -2.75
N VAL A 86 19.16 14.36 -2.11
CA VAL A 86 18.40 15.59 -2.39
C VAL A 86 18.56 16.03 -3.86
N ARG A 87 19.72 15.76 -4.49
CA ARG A 87 19.94 16.11 -5.89
C ARG A 87 19.02 15.33 -6.82
N GLU A 88 18.77 14.04 -6.55
CA GLU A 88 17.82 13.25 -7.34
C GLU A 88 16.39 13.80 -7.23
N VAL A 89 16.01 14.35 -6.06
CA VAL A 89 14.71 15.01 -5.88
C VAL A 89 14.64 16.29 -6.71
N VAL A 90 15.71 17.12 -6.69
CA VAL A 90 15.80 18.34 -7.50
C VAL A 90 15.76 17.99 -8.99
N ASP A 91 16.52 16.97 -9.42
CA ASP A 91 16.54 16.51 -10.80
C ASP A 91 15.18 15.95 -11.26
N PHE A 92 14.43 15.34 -10.36
CA PHE A 92 13.05 14.88 -10.62
C PHE A 92 12.09 16.06 -10.81
N ALA A 93 12.18 17.07 -9.93
CA ALA A 93 11.34 18.25 -9.99
C ALA A 93 11.66 19.11 -11.23
N LYS A 94 12.96 19.29 -11.54
CA LYS A 94 13.43 20.20 -12.61
C LYS A 94 12.81 21.60 -12.46
N GLU A 95 12.13 22.06 -13.52
CA GLU A 95 11.40 23.33 -13.58
C GLU A 95 9.88 23.16 -13.44
N ASN A 96 9.43 22.00 -12.95
CA ASN A 96 8.00 21.73 -12.77
C ASN A 96 7.59 21.96 -11.33
N ASP A 97 6.37 22.43 -11.16
CA ASP A 97 5.70 22.42 -9.86
C ASP A 97 5.55 20.98 -9.36
N VAL A 98 5.82 20.77 -8.09
CA VAL A 98 5.72 19.45 -7.47
C VAL A 98 4.80 19.43 -6.27
N VAL A 99 4.07 18.35 -6.09
CA VAL A 99 3.24 18.15 -4.91
C VAL A 99 4.00 17.29 -3.90
N LEU A 100 4.30 17.85 -2.74
CA LEU A 100 4.82 17.10 -1.60
C LEU A 100 3.66 16.59 -0.75
N SER A 101 3.69 15.34 -0.36
CA SER A 101 2.70 14.73 0.51
C SER A 101 3.33 13.76 1.50
N TRP A 102 2.62 13.50 2.60
CA TRP A 102 3.02 12.44 3.50
C TRP A 102 2.96 11.07 2.81
N LYS A 103 3.98 10.26 3.05
CA LYS A 103 3.92 8.83 2.73
C LYS A 103 3.25 8.12 3.90
N MET A 104 1.96 7.83 3.73
CA MET A 104 1.19 7.11 4.75
C MET A 104 1.73 5.69 4.93
N ASP A 105 1.63 5.18 6.15
CA ASP A 105 2.05 3.83 6.52
C ASP A 105 0.85 3.00 6.99
N GLY A 106 0.39 2.09 6.16
CA GLY A 106 -0.80 1.29 6.37
C GLY A 106 -0.92 0.15 5.37
N LEU A 107 -2.11 -0.12 4.88
CA LEU A 107 -2.40 -1.08 3.83
C LEU A 107 -2.92 -0.35 2.59
N THR A 108 -2.22 -0.47 1.47
CA THR A 108 -2.67 0.14 0.21
C THR A 108 -3.93 -0.55 -0.34
N LEU A 109 -4.94 0.25 -0.64
CA LEU A 109 -6.24 -0.17 -1.15
C LEU A 109 -6.61 0.57 -2.44
N VAL A 110 -7.37 -0.13 -3.28
CA VAL A 110 -8.07 0.45 -4.44
C VAL A 110 -9.56 0.35 -4.19
N LEU A 111 -10.26 1.45 -4.30
CA LEU A 111 -11.73 1.52 -4.21
C LEU A 111 -12.29 1.79 -5.61
N ARG A 112 -13.22 0.96 -6.06
CA ARG A 112 -13.91 1.10 -7.35
C ARG A 112 -15.29 1.69 -7.17
N TYR A 113 -15.62 2.68 -8.01
CA TYR A 113 -16.93 3.33 -8.05
C TYR A 113 -17.51 3.27 -9.46
N GLU A 114 -18.81 3.04 -9.53
CA GLU A 114 -19.59 3.03 -10.76
C GLU A 114 -20.97 3.65 -10.50
N ASN A 115 -21.43 4.53 -11.36
CA ASN A 115 -22.70 5.25 -11.22
C ASN A 115 -22.84 5.98 -9.86
N GLY A 116 -21.74 6.43 -9.29
CA GLY A 116 -21.70 7.11 -7.99
C GLY A 116 -21.84 6.18 -6.79
N GLU A 117 -21.69 4.87 -6.95
CA GLU A 117 -21.80 3.87 -5.89
C GLU A 117 -20.49 3.13 -5.69
N PHE A 118 -20.13 2.89 -4.43
CA PHE A 118 -19.03 1.98 -4.08
C PHE A 118 -19.33 0.56 -4.55
N LYS A 119 -18.44 -0.04 -5.31
CA LYS A 119 -18.61 -1.40 -5.87
C LYS A 119 -17.66 -2.40 -5.27
N LYS A 120 -16.38 -2.04 -5.15
CA LYS A 120 -15.34 -3.00 -4.76
C LYS A 120 -14.18 -2.32 -4.05
N ALA A 121 -13.58 -3.04 -3.09
CA ALA A 121 -12.28 -2.70 -2.51
C ALA A 121 -11.30 -3.85 -2.72
N ILE A 122 -10.08 -3.50 -3.11
CA ILE A 122 -9.05 -4.47 -3.49
C ILE A 122 -7.74 -4.07 -2.80
N THR A 123 -7.03 -5.02 -2.19
CA THR A 123 -5.67 -4.77 -1.70
C THR A 123 -4.71 -4.61 -2.89
N ARG A 124 -3.56 -3.95 -2.67
CA ARG A 124 -2.54 -3.83 -3.72
C ARG A 124 -2.10 -5.19 -4.26
N GLY A 125 -2.04 -6.21 -3.40
CA GLY A 125 -1.46 -7.50 -3.73
C GLY A 125 0.06 -7.47 -3.79
N HIS A 126 0.62 -8.61 -4.09
CA HIS A 126 2.07 -8.86 -4.10
C HIS A 126 2.81 -8.13 -5.22
N ASP A 127 2.34 -8.28 -6.43
CA ASP A 127 2.97 -7.77 -7.65
C ASP A 127 2.37 -6.44 -8.14
N GLY A 128 1.35 -5.94 -7.46
CA GLY A 128 0.58 -4.78 -7.89
C GLY A 128 -0.29 -5.05 -9.13
N ILE A 129 -0.45 -6.31 -9.53
CA ILE A 129 -1.27 -6.74 -10.67
C ILE A 129 -2.55 -7.40 -10.19
N VAL A 130 -2.44 -8.29 -9.18
CA VAL A 130 -3.57 -9.01 -8.59
C VAL A 130 -3.61 -8.75 -7.09
N GLY A 131 -4.73 -8.22 -6.61
CA GLY A 131 -5.01 -8.01 -5.19
C GLY A 131 -6.10 -8.95 -4.67
N GLU A 132 -6.47 -8.78 -3.41
CA GLU A 132 -7.52 -9.53 -2.72
C GLU A 132 -8.79 -8.68 -2.64
N ASP A 133 -9.96 -9.27 -2.89
CA ASP A 133 -11.24 -8.62 -2.63
C ASP A 133 -11.47 -8.50 -1.12
N VAL A 134 -11.48 -7.26 -0.65
CA VAL A 134 -11.72 -6.90 0.75
C VAL A 134 -12.93 -5.98 0.92
N THR A 135 -13.86 -6.04 -0.03
CA THR A 135 -15.06 -5.20 -0.07
C THR A 135 -15.89 -5.34 1.20
N HIS A 136 -16.00 -6.57 1.73
CA HIS A 136 -16.81 -6.86 2.91
C HIS A 136 -16.28 -6.24 4.21
N THR A 137 -14.99 -5.97 4.31
CA THR A 137 -14.37 -5.30 5.45
C THR A 137 -14.30 -3.79 5.25
N VAL A 138 -13.89 -3.34 4.06
CA VAL A 138 -13.68 -1.92 3.77
C VAL A 138 -14.97 -1.10 3.85
N LYS A 139 -16.12 -1.67 3.53
CA LYS A 139 -17.44 -1.01 3.71
C LYS A 139 -17.79 -0.70 5.17
N GLU A 140 -17.11 -1.31 6.13
CA GLU A 140 -17.31 -1.06 7.57
C GLU A 140 -16.35 0.03 8.11
N MET A 141 -15.46 0.55 7.26
CA MET A 141 -14.60 1.69 7.62
C MET A 141 -15.42 2.98 7.65
N ARG A 142 -15.16 3.84 8.65
CA ARG A 142 -16.00 5.02 8.94
C ARG A 142 -16.00 6.09 7.84
N ASN A 143 -14.91 6.21 7.08
CA ASN A 143 -14.71 7.32 6.13
C ASN A 143 -14.67 6.89 4.66
N VAL A 144 -15.07 5.66 4.35
CA VAL A 144 -15.21 5.20 2.96
C VAL A 144 -16.60 5.61 2.45
N PRO A 145 -16.71 6.49 1.44
CA PRO A 145 -18.00 6.92 0.92
C PRO A 145 -18.71 5.77 0.19
N MET A 146 -19.89 5.39 0.62
CA MET A 146 -20.70 4.39 -0.11
C MET A 146 -21.34 4.97 -1.37
N HIS A 147 -21.54 6.31 -1.39
CA HIS A 147 -22.07 7.06 -2.53
C HIS A 147 -21.23 8.32 -2.74
N VAL A 148 -20.98 8.65 -3.99
CA VAL A 148 -20.22 9.83 -4.40
C VAL A 148 -21.00 10.66 -5.44
N PRO A 149 -20.74 11.97 -5.57
CA PRO A 149 -21.41 12.82 -6.56
C PRO A 149 -21.14 12.42 -8.02
N CYS A 150 -19.90 12.05 -8.34
CA CYS A 150 -19.50 11.66 -9.70
C CYS A 150 -20.19 10.35 -10.11
N LYS A 151 -20.81 10.35 -11.30
CA LYS A 151 -21.52 9.18 -11.85
C LYS A 151 -20.68 8.37 -12.81
N ASP A 152 -19.52 8.86 -13.20
CA ASP A 152 -18.58 8.10 -14.04
C ASP A 152 -17.97 6.95 -13.23
N SER A 153 -17.41 5.98 -13.96
CA SER A 153 -16.60 4.94 -13.35
C SER A 153 -15.20 5.45 -13.08
N PHE A 154 -14.70 5.22 -11.88
CA PHE A 154 -13.33 5.56 -11.48
C PHE A 154 -12.83 4.68 -10.34
N GLU A 155 -11.51 4.67 -10.16
CA GLU A 155 -10.85 4.05 -9.03
C GLU A 155 -10.12 5.10 -8.19
N VAL A 156 -10.09 4.85 -6.89
CA VAL A 156 -9.33 5.66 -5.93
C VAL A 156 -8.30 4.78 -5.25
N ARG A 157 -7.04 5.15 -5.36
CA ARG A 157 -5.95 4.53 -4.59
C ARG A 157 -5.72 5.33 -3.32
N GLY A 158 -5.55 4.62 -2.23
CA GLY A 158 -5.31 5.21 -0.93
C GLY A 158 -4.69 4.22 0.04
N GLU A 159 -4.46 4.69 1.24
CA GLU A 159 -3.91 3.88 2.31
C GLU A 159 -4.94 3.73 3.42
N GLY A 160 -5.21 2.50 3.84
CA GLY A 160 -5.95 2.20 5.06
C GLY A 160 -5.02 2.34 6.25
N VAL A 161 -5.23 3.37 7.06
CA VAL A 161 -4.32 3.74 8.16
C VAL A 161 -5.03 3.68 9.50
N LEU A 162 -4.28 3.30 10.53
CA LEU A 162 -4.70 3.37 11.92
C LEU A 162 -3.83 4.42 12.64
N SER A 163 -4.46 5.44 13.18
CA SER A 163 -3.74 6.47 13.95
C SER A 163 -3.10 5.87 15.22
N PHE A 164 -2.04 6.48 15.73
CA PHE A 164 -1.47 6.07 17.02
C PHE A 164 -2.45 6.24 18.18
N GLU A 165 -3.36 7.20 18.11
CA GLU A 165 -4.41 7.42 19.12
C GLU A 165 -5.40 6.26 19.13
N ASP A 166 -5.92 5.90 17.95
CA ASP A 166 -6.83 4.76 17.78
C ASP A 166 -6.14 3.43 18.11
N PHE A 167 -4.87 3.27 17.71
CA PHE A 167 -4.06 2.10 18.08
C PHE A 167 -3.94 1.94 19.60
N ASN A 168 -3.64 3.03 20.32
CA ASN A 168 -3.58 3.01 21.79
C ASN A 168 -4.95 2.67 22.40
N THR A 169 -6.04 3.11 21.79
CA THR A 169 -7.39 2.77 22.21
C THR A 169 -7.67 1.28 22.04
N LEU A 170 -7.36 0.72 20.87
CA LEU A 170 -7.50 -0.72 20.60
C LEU A 170 -6.60 -1.57 21.49
N SER A 171 -5.38 -1.11 21.77
CA SER A 171 -4.44 -1.80 22.68
C SER A 171 -5.01 -1.90 24.11
N LYS A 172 -5.66 -0.86 24.62
CA LYS A 172 -6.37 -0.89 25.90
C LYS A 172 -7.55 -1.86 25.91
N LEU A 173 -8.15 -2.12 24.73
CA LEU A 173 -9.24 -3.06 24.54
C LEU A 173 -8.76 -4.51 24.28
N GLY A 174 -7.44 -4.74 24.31
CA GLY A 174 -6.85 -6.09 24.21
C GLY A 174 -6.19 -6.41 22.88
N GLU A 175 -6.02 -5.44 21.97
CA GLU A 175 -5.21 -5.64 20.77
C GLU A 175 -3.74 -5.89 21.15
N LYS A 176 -3.15 -6.97 20.60
CA LYS A 176 -1.81 -7.44 20.98
C LYS A 176 -0.74 -7.14 19.92
N SER A 177 -1.13 -6.60 18.78
CA SER A 177 -0.17 -6.25 17.73
C SER A 177 0.80 -5.16 18.21
N SER A 178 2.01 -5.17 17.71
CA SER A 178 3.06 -4.22 18.08
C SER A 178 3.04 -2.93 17.23
N HIS A 179 2.27 -2.91 16.13
CA HIS A 179 2.30 -1.78 15.20
C HIS A 179 0.93 -1.48 14.57
N PRO A 180 0.54 -0.18 14.41
CA PRO A 180 -0.74 0.21 13.80
C PRO A 180 -0.98 -0.39 12.42
N ARG A 181 0.04 -0.42 11.55
CA ARG A 181 -0.03 -1.00 10.21
C ARG A 181 -0.44 -2.47 10.23
N SER A 182 0.13 -3.27 11.12
CA SER A 182 -0.20 -4.70 11.25
C SER A 182 -1.65 -4.91 11.69
N VAL A 183 -2.17 -4.05 12.58
CA VAL A 183 -3.58 -4.07 12.97
C VAL A 183 -4.48 -3.73 11.79
N ALA A 184 -4.16 -2.67 11.05
CA ALA A 184 -4.94 -2.25 9.89
C ALA A 184 -4.95 -3.35 8.81
N ALA A 185 -3.79 -3.89 8.45
CA ALA A 185 -3.66 -4.96 7.47
C ALA A 185 -4.41 -6.23 7.89
N GLY A 186 -4.26 -6.66 9.14
CA GLY A 186 -4.94 -7.83 9.69
C GLY A 186 -6.46 -7.68 9.73
N ALA A 187 -6.98 -6.51 10.14
CA ALA A 187 -8.41 -6.24 10.21
C ALA A 187 -9.05 -6.18 8.81
N VAL A 188 -8.39 -5.48 7.85
CA VAL A 188 -8.90 -5.34 6.48
C VAL A 188 -8.86 -6.67 5.72
N ARG A 189 -7.81 -7.48 5.90
CA ARG A 189 -7.66 -8.80 5.25
C ARG A 189 -8.32 -9.94 6.03
N SER A 190 -9.16 -9.64 7.00
CA SER A 190 -9.91 -10.66 7.75
C SER A 190 -11.05 -11.23 6.92
N PHE A 191 -11.33 -12.54 7.08
CA PHE A 191 -12.52 -13.18 6.47
C PHE A 191 -13.84 -12.72 7.10
N VAL A 192 -13.78 -12.28 8.35
CA VAL A 192 -14.93 -11.78 9.09
C VAL A 192 -14.65 -10.33 9.47
N ALA A 193 -15.54 -9.43 9.10
CA ALA A 193 -15.41 -8.02 9.42
C ALA A 193 -15.51 -7.77 10.94
N ASP A 194 -14.41 -7.34 11.54
CA ASP A 194 -14.39 -6.83 12.90
C ASP A 194 -14.70 -5.32 12.90
N ARG A 195 -15.98 -4.99 13.04
CA ARG A 195 -16.44 -3.59 13.03
C ARG A 195 -15.76 -2.73 14.11
N GLY A 196 -15.43 -3.32 15.25
CA GLY A 196 -14.77 -2.63 16.34
C GLY A 196 -13.39 -2.11 15.93
N LYS A 197 -12.64 -2.88 15.15
CA LYS A 197 -11.33 -2.47 14.62
C LYS A 197 -11.46 -1.62 13.35
N LEU A 198 -12.31 -2.04 12.41
CA LEU A 198 -12.46 -1.39 11.11
C LEU A 198 -12.98 0.05 11.24
N TYR A 199 -13.80 0.35 12.24
CA TYR A 199 -14.26 1.71 12.52
C TYR A 199 -13.12 2.69 12.84
N HIS A 200 -12.00 2.20 13.37
CA HIS A 200 -10.81 3.00 13.71
C HIS A 200 -9.83 3.16 12.56
N ILE A 201 -10.04 2.47 11.43
CA ILE A 201 -9.17 2.54 10.26
C ILE A 201 -9.74 3.56 9.29
N ASP A 202 -8.93 4.55 8.93
CA ASP A 202 -9.27 5.57 7.95
C ASP A 202 -8.66 5.25 6.58
N PHE A 203 -9.42 5.43 5.53
CA PHE A 203 -8.93 5.42 4.16
C PHE A 203 -8.49 6.84 3.77
N ILE A 204 -7.21 7.01 3.44
CA ILE A 204 -6.62 8.27 3.00
C ILE A 204 -6.26 8.16 1.53
N ALA A 205 -7.01 8.83 0.68
CA ALA A 205 -6.83 8.81 -0.76
C ALA A 205 -5.60 9.61 -1.20
N PHE A 206 -4.85 9.08 -2.17
CA PHE A 206 -3.69 9.77 -2.74
C PHE A 206 -3.63 9.74 -4.26
N GLU A 207 -4.43 8.91 -4.96
CA GLU A 207 -4.40 8.83 -6.42
C GLU A 207 -5.79 8.53 -6.98
N LEU A 208 -6.13 9.22 -8.08
CA LEU A 208 -7.30 8.98 -8.90
C LEU A 208 -6.90 8.19 -10.14
N ILE A 209 -7.74 7.25 -10.56
CA ILE A 209 -7.64 6.57 -11.86
C ILE A 209 -8.99 6.67 -12.55
N LYS A 210 -9.05 7.39 -13.65
CA LYS A 210 -10.23 7.62 -14.46
C LYS A 210 -9.82 7.67 -15.94
N GLU A 211 -10.73 7.40 -16.86
CA GLU A 211 -10.46 7.49 -18.30
C GLU A 211 -10.03 8.91 -18.69
N ASP A 212 -10.81 9.89 -18.28
CA ASP A 212 -10.50 11.33 -18.43
C ASP A 212 -10.01 11.89 -17.09
N GLU A 213 -8.86 11.41 -16.61
CA GLU A 213 -8.27 11.91 -15.36
C GLU A 213 -7.70 13.32 -15.55
N PRO A 214 -7.81 14.22 -14.53
CA PRO A 214 -7.18 15.52 -14.57
C PRO A 214 -5.66 15.43 -14.76
N GLU A 215 -5.09 16.39 -15.49
CA GLU A 215 -3.65 16.38 -15.85
C GLU A 215 -2.74 16.58 -14.65
N THR A 216 -3.15 17.39 -13.68
CA THR A 216 -2.32 17.72 -12.53
C THR A 216 -2.71 16.95 -11.28
N LYS A 217 -1.72 16.66 -10.43
CA LYS A 217 -1.95 16.02 -9.14
C LYS A 217 -2.87 16.83 -8.22
N MET A 218 -2.76 18.16 -8.27
CA MET A 218 -3.62 19.05 -7.48
C MET A 218 -5.08 18.93 -7.88
N GLU A 219 -5.38 18.88 -9.18
CA GLU A 219 -6.73 18.69 -9.68
C GLU A 219 -7.30 17.31 -9.34
N GLN A 220 -6.47 16.25 -9.42
CA GLN A 220 -6.86 14.90 -8.98
C GLN A 220 -7.24 14.89 -7.50
N LEU A 221 -6.43 15.49 -6.63
CA LEU A 221 -6.71 15.58 -5.19
C LEU A 221 -7.94 16.43 -4.90
N LYS A 222 -8.16 17.51 -5.67
CA LYS A 222 -9.38 18.31 -5.60
C LYS A 222 -10.61 17.49 -5.98
N PHE A 223 -10.56 16.75 -7.10
CA PHE A 223 -11.65 15.85 -7.52
C PHE A 223 -12.01 14.85 -6.42
N LEU A 224 -10.99 14.24 -5.79
CA LEU A 224 -11.21 13.29 -4.69
C LEU A 224 -11.90 13.95 -3.49
N LYS A 225 -11.50 15.17 -3.10
CA LYS A 225 -12.17 15.94 -2.03
C LYS A 225 -13.63 16.25 -2.37
N GLU A 226 -13.90 16.67 -3.61
CA GLU A 226 -15.27 16.97 -4.10
C GLU A 226 -16.15 15.72 -4.13
N ASN A 227 -15.54 14.52 -4.21
CA ASN A 227 -16.21 13.23 -4.10
C ASN A 227 -16.17 12.62 -2.68
N SER A 228 -16.00 13.48 -1.66
CA SER A 228 -16.09 13.10 -0.23
C SER A 228 -14.97 12.19 0.30
N PHE A 229 -13.84 12.10 -0.38
CA PHE A 229 -12.68 11.38 0.15
C PHE A 229 -11.83 12.25 1.08
N SER A 230 -11.35 11.65 2.17
CA SER A 230 -10.21 12.18 2.91
C SER A 230 -8.96 11.98 2.05
N VAL A 231 -8.26 13.06 1.72
CA VAL A 231 -7.04 12.98 0.91
C VAL A 231 -5.79 13.20 1.76
N VAL A 232 -4.68 12.65 1.30
CA VAL A 232 -3.37 12.85 1.94
C VAL A 232 -3.07 14.34 2.09
N GLU A 233 -2.53 14.74 3.25
CA GLU A 233 -2.06 16.10 3.46
C GLU A 233 -0.90 16.41 2.50
N HIS A 234 -0.97 17.53 1.82
CA HIS A 234 -0.08 17.88 0.74
C HIS A 234 0.10 19.39 0.60
N ILE A 235 1.23 19.78 0.01
CA ILE A 235 1.54 21.15 -0.39
C ILE A 235 2.03 21.18 -1.83
N LEU A 236 1.70 22.23 -2.56
CA LEU A 236 2.32 22.57 -3.84
C LEU A 236 3.61 23.32 -3.58
N VAL A 237 4.68 22.93 -4.27
CA VAL A 237 5.98 23.62 -4.29
C VAL A 237 6.22 24.08 -5.72
N GLU A 238 6.30 25.40 -5.88
CA GLU A 238 6.56 26.09 -7.14
C GLU A 238 8.06 26.33 -7.34
#